data_6ae53c8661aacba1a0295eefb12c9ac5
#
_entry.id   6ae53c8661aacba1a0295eefb12c9ac5
#
_cell.length_a   1.000
_cell.length_b   1.000
_cell.length_c   1.000
_cell.angle_alpha   90.00
_cell.angle_beta   90.00
_cell.angle_gamma   90.00
#
_symmetry.space_group_name_H-M   'P 1'
#
loop_
_entity.id
_entity.type
_entity.pdbx_description
1 polymer ?
#
loop_
_entity_poly.entity_id
_entity_poly.type
_entity_poly.pdbx_seq_one_letter_code
_entity_poly.pdbx_strand_id
1 'polypeptide(L)'
;MNPRHRLALLIGLVLLAGLAALVAIRSAGPSSPGTATVELAEPLETTTTTGLKEPSSSVPADDRKEPSSSVPADERPAGTAPVAAPEDTSAETATAPADSTEEPPVTPAEDPLAADIEADLQVLLDSLTTGLDTEAIVRLGRSGDRRVAWIIADLMRFIPPDSSGLRFAFTELTGVDLGANAWRDATNQLITWDTPAPPGLARWKGGLYTLVELGWAPFFADEDSLIDWRHVTWGGVLIDDRPLNSTHLPCPRGCIPALNDPSLVPASEGDYYPDDAYVFAVSVNGEAVAFPKNMMEVHEMVNITVGGRRLGIPYCTLCGSAQAYFTDVVPDSVRDRLGDAGTFELRTSGLLSRSNKMMYEYHTRSMFDTFTGRAVSGPLREAGVRLPQTTMVTSRWGEWRAANPHTLIVAEDGGLGRSYPEDPLRGRDDDGPIFPIGDWDDRLPVQEKVLGVLVDEGAAPTAVAFPVADAQATLRRGGAVEHEGIVVTLDGGGLRALGPDGAEIPAHEAFWFAWSQFHPGTDLWKPADG
;
A
#
# COMPACT_ATOMS: atom_id res chain seq x y z
N MET A 1 26.00 -6.68 25.83
CA MET A 1 25.15 -6.33 24.68
C MET A 1 23.77 -6.08 25.23
N ASN A 2 23.21 -4.90 25.00
CA ASN A 2 21.91 -4.45 25.53
C ASN A 2 20.80 -5.41 25.04
N PRO A 3 19.86 -5.86 25.88
CA PRO A 3 18.75 -6.76 25.48
C PRO A 3 17.99 -6.29 24.24
N ARG A 4 17.84 -4.97 24.07
CA ARG A 4 17.23 -4.37 22.87
C ARG A 4 17.98 -4.67 21.57
N HIS A 5 19.29 -4.88 21.62
CA HIS A 5 20.10 -5.28 20.45
C HIS A 5 19.96 -6.77 20.13
N ARG A 6 19.59 -7.60 21.10
CA ARG A 6 19.37 -9.04 20.88
C ARG A 6 18.05 -9.32 20.18
N LEU A 7 16.98 -8.60 20.53
CA LEU A 7 15.68 -8.73 19.87
C LEU A 7 15.73 -8.12 18.45
N ALA A 8 16.38 -6.97 18.28
CA ALA A 8 16.61 -6.39 16.96
C ALA A 8 17.46 -7.32 16.07
N LEU A 9 18.39 -8.08 16.64
CA LEU A 9 19.17 -9.10 15.92
C LEU A 9 18.32 -10.35 15.61
N LEU A 10 17.45 -10.78 16.51
CA LEU A 10 16.53 -11.91 16.30
C LEU A 10 15.45 -11.55 15.26
N ILE A 11 14.86 -10.39 15.36
CA ILE A 11 13.88 -9.89 14.38
C ILE A 11 14.59 -9.60 13.04
N GLY A 12 15.80 -9.06 13.04
CA GLY A 12 16.62 -8.88 11.84
C GLY A 12 17.03 -10.21 11.20
N LEU A 13 17.29 -11.26 11.97
CA LEU A 13 17.57 -12.62 11.47
C LEU A 13 16.30 -13.29 10.92
N VAL A 14 15.15 -13.09 11.54
CA VAL A 14 13.85 -13.60 11.04
C VAL A 14 13.43 -12.84 9.78
N LEU A 15 13.69 -11.54 9.70
CA LEU A 15 13.44 -10.73 8.50
C LEU A 15 14.40 -11.09 7.36
N LEU A 16 15.68 -11.38 7.65
CA LEU A 16 16.66 -11.87 6.68
C LEU A 16 16.34 -13.30 6.25
N ALA A 17 15.90 -14.17 7.15
CA ALA A 17 15.48 -15.54 6.81
C ALA A 17 14.16 -15.54 5.99
N GLY A 18 13.22 -14.64 6.29
CA GLY A 18 12.00 -14.44 5.51
C GLY A 18 12.30 -13.89 4.10
N LEU A 19 13.22 -12.94 3.99
CA LEU A 19 13.68 -12.39 2.71
C LEU A 19 14.49 -13.42 1.90
N ALA A 20 15.35 -14.22 2.57
CA ALA A 20 16.11 -15.28 1.94
C ALA A 20 15.23 -16.47 1.51
N ALA A 21 14.18 -16.81 2.26
CA ALA A 21 13.20 -17.82 1.86
C ALA A 21 12.36 -17.34 0.65
N LEU A 22 12.01 -16.07 0.56
CA LEU A 22 11.33 -15.46 -0.59
C LEU A 22 12.23 -15.41 -1.85
N VAL A 23 13.56 -15.30 -1.68
CA VAL A 23 14.54 -15.37 -2.78
C VAL A 23 14.83 -16.82 -3.18
N ALA A 24 14.86 -17.75 -2.22
CA ALA A 24 15.19 -19.17 -2.48
C ALA A 24 14.07 -19.95 -3.18
N ILE A 25 12.80 -19.58 -2.98
CA ILE A 25 11.65 -20.22 -3.67
C ILE A 25 11.62 -19.89 -5.18
N ARG A 26 12.33 -18.87 -5.64
CA ARG A 26 12.39 -18.47 -7.06
C ARG A 26 13.64 -18.94 -7.84
N SER A 27 14.58 -19.64 -7.23
CA SER A 27 15.81 -20.09 -7.91
C SER A 27 15.90 -21.60 -8.19
N ALA A 28 14.87 -22.38 -7.96
CA ALA A 28 14.86 -23.82 -8.23
C ALA A 28 14.36 -24.15 -9.64
N GLY A 29 15.23 -23.94 -10.62
CA GLY A 29 15.18 -24.66 -11.90
C GLY A 29 16.25 -25.77 -11.86
N PRO A 30 16.05 -26.93 -12.55
CA PRO A 30 16.86 -28.13 -12.31
C PRO A 30 18.17 -28.11 -13.06
N SER A 31 19.30 -28.23 -12.37
CA SER A 31 20.55 -28.77 -12.92
C SER A 31 21.54 -29.17 -11.82
N SER A 32 22.20 -30.28 -12.08
CA SER A 32 23.02 -31.15 -11.25
C SER A 32 24.38 -30.57 -10.79
N PRO A 33 25.13 -31.28 -9.92
CA PRO A 33 26.05 -30.68 -8.95
C PRO A 33 27.49 -30.56 -9.43
N GLY A 34 28.14 -29.48 -8.98
CA GLY A 34 29.58 -29.29 -9.09
C GLY A 34 30.13 -28.67 -7.81
N THR A 35 30.96 -29.40 -7.14
CA THR A 35 31.76 -29.01 -5.95
C THR A 35 32.75 -27.89 -6.26
N ALA A 36 32.78 -26.83 -5.48
CA ALA A 36 33.91 -25.91 -5.38
C ALA A 36 34.03 -25.36 -3.96
N THR A 37 35.18 -25.64 -3.37
CA THR A 37 35.72 -25.14 -2.11
C THR A 37 35.98 -23.62 -2.17
N VAL A 38 35.56 -22.90 -1.14
CA VAL A 38 35.89 -21.47 -0.96
C VAL A 38 36.93 -21.34 0.15
N GLU A 39 38.05 -20.75 -0.21
CA GLU A 39 39.17 -20.39 0.65
C GLU A 39 38.96 -18.96 1.19
N LEU A 40 39.14 -18.80 2.51
CA LEU A 40 39.03 -17.53 3.23
C LEU A 40 40.35 -16.75 3.07
N ALA A 41 40.27 -15.48 2.67
CA ALA A 41 41.36 -14.53 2.71
C ALA A 41 41.13 -13.43 3.73
N GLU A 42 42.14 -13.20 4.58
CA GLU A 42 42.23 -12.19 5.64
C GLU A 42 42.50 -10.76 5.10
N PRO A 43 42.32 -9.71 5.92
CA PRO A 43 42.33 -8.32 5.51
C PRO A 43 43.74 -7.71 5.50
N LEU A 44 44.02 -6.82 4.54
CA LEU A 44 45.26 -6.04 4.46
C LEU A 44 45.03 -4.57 4.80
N GLU A 45 45.98 -4.04 5.55
CA GLU A 45 46.06 -2.72 6.14
C GLU A 45 46.27 -1.57 5.15
N THR A 46 45.89 -0.39 5.61
CA THR A 46 46.09 0.95 5.07
C THR A 46 47.56 1.33 4.80
N THR A 47 47.85 1.97 3.66
CA THR A 47 48.90 3.00 3.57
C THR A 47 48.56 4.06 2.51
N THR A 48 48.63 5.29 2.96
CA THR A 48 48.57 6.56 2.26
C THR A 48 49.80 6.77 1.36
N THR A 49 49.66 7.28 0.13
CA THR A 49 50.52 8.36 -0.40
C THR A 49 50.05 8.94 -1.73
N THR A 50 50.13 10.22 -1.81
CA THR A 50 49.99 11.25 -2.82
C THR A 50 50.60 10.99 -4.19
N GLY A 51 50.00 11.58 -5.28
CA GLY A 51 50.75 12.04 -6.43
C GLY A 51 50.07 11.99 -7.80
N LEU A 52 49.58 13.11 -8.26
CA LEU A 52 49.40 13.68 -9.58
C LEU A 52 49.95 12.93 -10.85
N LYS A 53 49.14 12.76 -11.91
CA LYS A 53 49.27 13.34 -13.25
C LYS A 53 48.42 12.62 -14.29
N GLU A 54 47.62 13.40 -15.01
CA GLU A 54 47.12 13.04 -16.34
C GLU A 54 48.28 12.97 -17.37
N PRO A 55 48.13 12.27 -18.51
CA PRO A 55 47.63 12.94 -19.70
C PRO A 55 46.80 12.10 -20.69
N SER A 56 46.05 12.84 -21.47
CA SER A 56 45.36 12.61 -22.72
C SER A 56 46.02 11.64 -23.72
N SER A 57 45.20 10.86 -24.51
CA SER A 57 45.11 10.98 -25.96
C SER A 57 44.36 9.83 -26.65
N SER A 58 43.36 10.21 -27.42
CA SER A 58 43.11 9.89 -28.86
C SER A 58 42.78 8.45 -29.28
N VAL A 59 41.64 8.40 -29.93
CA VAL A 59 40.97 7.47 -30.85
C VAL A 59 41.93 6.89 -31.92
N PRO A 60 41.68 5.69 -32.53
CA PRO A 60 40.79 5.69 -33.70
C PRO A 60 39.82 4.48 -33.80
N ALA A 61 38.79 4.77 -34.62
CA ALA A 61 37.78 3.84 -35.11
C ALA A 61 38.38 2.77 -36.04
N ASP A 62 37.80 1.58 -36.06
CA ASP A 62 37.88 0.74 -37.25
C ASP A 62 36.57 -0.06 -37.47
N ASP A 63 36.15 0.04 -38.70
CA ASP A 63 35.02 -0.61 -39.36
C ASP A 63 35.09 -2.13 -39.30
N ARG A 64 33.94 -2.80 -39.09
CA ARG A 64 33.63 -4.04 -39.81
C ARG A 64 32.12 -4.35 -39.86
N LYS A 65 31.68 -4.40 -41.11
CA LYS A 65 30.44 -4.79 -41.77
C LYS A 65 29.69 -5.96 -41.18
N GLU A 66 28.35 -5.83 -41.27
CA GLU A 66 27.33 -6.89 -41.29
C GLU A 66 27.60 -7.94 -42.38
N PRO A 67 26.96 -9.13 -42.23
CA PRO A 67 26.13 -9.55 -43.34
C PRO A 67 24.71 -9.94 -42.93
N SER A 68 23.79 -9.42 -43.70
CA SER A 68 22.40 -9.79 -43.85
C SER A 68 22.27 -11.25 -44.31
N SER A 69 21.31 -12.00 -43.78
CA SER A 69 20.71 -13.12 -44.50
C SER A 69 19.20 -13.19 -44.24
N SER A 70 18.50 -12.84 -45.28
CA SER A 70 17.10 -13.11 -45.55
C SER A 70 16.88 -14.60 -45.83
N VAL A 71 15.84 -15.21 -45.25
CA VAL A 71 15.24 -16.48 -45.74
C VAL A 71 13.73 -16.36 -45.68
N PRO A 72 12.98 -16.86 -46.69
CA PRO A 72 11.64 -16.44 -47.03
C PRO A 72 10.54 -17.28 -46.35
N ALA A 73 9.33 -16.67 -46.35
CA ALA A 73 8.08 -17.33 -46.09
C ALA A 73 7.76 -18.37 -47.15
N ASP A 74 7.33 -19.57 -46.76
CA ASP A 74 6.20 -20.22 -47.41
C ASP A 74 5.72 -21.49 -46.67
N GLU A 75 4.39 -21.76 -46.90
CA GLU A 75 3.63 -23.00 -46.80
C GLU A 75 3.03 -23.42 -45.46
N ARG A 76 1.75 -23.07 -45.32
CA ARG A 76 0.75 -23.83 -44.54
C ARG A 76 0.23 -25.04 -45.34
N PRO A 77 -0.02 -26.17 -44.72
CA PRO A 77 -1.07 -27.08 -45.18
C PRO A 77 -2.36 -26.92 -44.33
N ALA A 78 -3.45 -26.99 -45.05
CA ALA A 78 -4.83 -26.91 -44.55
C ALA A 78 -5.31 -28.20 -43.85
N GLY A 79 -6.13 -28.01 -42.83
CA GLY A 79 -7.32 -28.79 -42.58
C GLY A 79 -7.16 -30.14 -41.88
N THR A 80 -7.53 -30.16 -40.59
CA THR A 80 -8.31 -31.27 -40.04
C THR A 80 -9.31 -30.74 -39.01
N ALA A 81 -10.53 -31.25 -39.13
CA ALA A 81 -11.69 -30.88 -38.33
C ALA A 81 -11.57 -31.25 -36.83
N PRO A 82 -12.37 -30.64 -35.94
CA PRO A 82 -12.28 -30.88 -34.53
C PRO A 82 -12.84 -32.26 -34.16
N VAL A 83 -12.06 -33.00 -33.39
CA VAL A 83 -12.51 -34.21 -32.69
C VAL A 83 -13.25 -33.73 -31.44
N ALA A 84 -14.48 -34.19 -31.27
CA ALA A 84 -15.33 -33.95 -30.11
C ALA A 84 -14.65 -34.44 -28.82
N ALA A 85 -14.64 -33.58 -27.81
CA ALA A 85 -14.30 -33.95 -26.44
C ALA A 85 -15.41 -34.84 -25.86
N PRO A 86 -15.09 -35.81 -25.01
CA PRO A 86 -16.10 -36.57 -24.30
C PRO A 86 -16.79 -35.70 -23.25
N GLU A 87 -18.11 -35.73 -23.25
CA GLU A 87 -18.96 -35.20 -22.20
C GLU A 87 -18.65 -35.94 -20.89
N ASP A 88 -18.00 -35.26 -19.95
CA ASP A 88 -17.93 -35.73 -18.58
C ASP A 88 -19.01 -35.02 -17.76
N THR A 89 -20.11 -35.74 -17.59
CA THR A 89 -21.22 -35.43 -16.72
C THR A 89 -20.83 -35.77 -15.29
N SER A 90 -20.32 -34.81 -14.56
CA SER A 90 -20.44 -34.74 -13.10
C SER A 90 -20.31 -33.28 -12.64
N ALA A 91 -21.42 -32.58 -12.76
CA ALA A 91 -21.65 -31.39 -11.97
C ALA A 91 -21.79 -31.83 -10.51
N GLU A 92 -20.70 -31.94 -9.79
CA GLU A 92 -20.71 -31.90 -8.35
C GLU A 92 -21.07 -30.46 -7.93
N THR A 93 -22.32 -30.29 -7.62
CA THR A 93 -22.84 -29.11 -6.90
C THR A 93 -22.04 -29.04 -5.60
N ALA A 94 -21.08 -28.13 -5.55
CA ALA A 94 -20.46 -27.73 -4.30
C ALA A 94 -21.57 -27.13 -3.43
N THR A 95 -22.17 -27.96 -2.61
CA THR A 95 -23.01 -27.54 -1.48
C THR A 95 -22.09 -26.72 -0.59
N ALA A 96 -22.39 -25.44 -0.45
CA ALA A 96 -21.85 -24.60 0.61
C ALA A 96 -21.99 -25.36 1.95
N PRO A 97 -20.98 -25.39 2.79
CA PRO A 97 -21.13 -25.94 4.11
C PRO A 97 -22.16 -25.08 4.85
N ALA A 98 -23.38 -25.62 4.98
CA ALA A 98 -24.34 -25.16 5.94
C ALA A 98 -23.86 -25.65 7.31
N ASP A 99 -23.06 -24.83 7.97
CA ASP A 99 -22.98 -24.87 9.42
C ASP A 99 -22.85 -23.43 9.91
N SER A 100 -24.01 -22.84 10.20
CA SER A 100 -24.11 -21.64 11.00
C SER A 100 -23.71 -22.05 12.42
N THR A 101 -22.41 -22.07 12.71
CA THR A 101 -21.96 -21.99 14.09
C THR A 101 -22.46 -20.66 14.62
N GLU A 102 -23.45 -20.74 15.49
CA GLU A 102 -24.02 -19.60 16.22
C GLU A 102 -22.83 -18.86 16.85
N GLU A 103 -22.68 -17.60 16.50
CA GLU A 103 -21.56 -16.79 16.99
C GLU A 103 -21.60 -16.78 18.53
N PRO A 104 -20.54 -17.21 19.23
CA PRO A 104 -20.57 -17.22 20.69
C PRO A 104 -20.75 -15.80 21.23
N PRO A 105 -21.43 -15.61 22.36
CA PRO A 105 -21.70 -14.30 22.94
C PRO A 105 -20.40 -13.51 23.11
N VAL A 106 -20.38 -12.27 22.64
CA VAL A 106 -19.20 -11.39 22.69
C VAL A 106 -19.35 -10.41 23.85
N THR A 107 -18.28 -10.27 24.65
CA THR A 107 -18.20 -9.25 25.70
C THR A 107 -18.22 -7.86 25.06
N PRO A 108 -19.04 -6.90 25.52
CA PRO A 108 -19.07 -5.53 25.00
C PRO A 108 -17.69 -4.85 25.06
N ALA A 109 -17.40 -3.97 24.08
CA ALA A 109 -16.11 -3.29 23.98
C ALA A 109 -15.77 -2.42 25.21
N GLU A 110 -16.80 -1.85 25.84
CA GLU A 110 -16.68 -0.90 26.97
C GLU A 110 -16.42 -1.62 28.31
N ASP A 111 -16.70 -2.92 28.41
CA ASP A 111 -16.46 -3.66 29.65
C ASP A 111 -14.95 -3.79 29.91
N PRO A 112 -14.48 -3.52 31.14
CA PRO A 112 -13.08 -3.67 31.48
C PRO A 112 -12.61 -5.12 31.29
N LEU A 113 -11.35 -5.33 31.00
CA LEU A 113 -10.75 -6.66 31.05
C LEU A 113 -10.74 -7.17 32.49
N ALA A 114 -10.91 -8.47 32.67
CA ALA A 114 -10.69 -9.08 33.96
C ALA A 114 -9.23 -8.88 34.42
N ALA A 115 -9.02 -8.67 35.72
CA ALA A 115 -7.71 -8.29 36.25
C ALA A 115 -6.60 -9.34 35.97
N ASP A 116 -6.94 -10.61 35.90
CA ASP A 116 -6.04 -11.69 35.53
C ASP A 116 -5.67 -11.67 34.06
N ILE A 117 -6.61 -11.34 33.17
CA ILE A 117 -6.34 -11.15 31.73
C ILE A 117 -5.39 -9.97 31.53
N GLU A 118 -5.64 -8.84 32.19
CA GLU A 118 -4.76 -7.66 32.08
C GLU A 118 -3.36 -7.96 32.61
N ALA A 119 -3.24 -8.71 33.71
CA ALA A 119 -1.97 -9.15 34.26
C ALA A 119 -1.22 -10.07 33.27
N ASP A 120 -1.90 -11.03 32.65
CA ASP A 120 -1.29 -11.94 31.66
C ASP A 120 -0.87 -11.20 30.39
N LEU A 121 -1.63 -10.21 29.93
CA LEU A 121 -1.23 -9.35 28.83
C LEU A 121 0.03 -8.54 29.17
N GLN A 122 0.14 -8.02 30.39
CA GLN A 122 1.34 -7.31 30.83
C GLN A 122 2.55 -8.25 30.91
N VAL A 123 2.40 -9.46 31.49
CA VAL A 123 3.44 -10.49 31.50
C VAL A 123 3.90 -10.82 30.08
N LEU A 124 2.94 -10.98 29.17
CA LEU A 124 3.25 -11.26 27.77
C LEU A 124 4.08 -10.14 27.12
N LEU A 125 3.68 -8.86 27.27
CA LEU A 125 4.44 -7.73 26.73
C LEU A 125 5.85 -7.65 27.32
N ASP A 126 6.00 -7.80 28.63
CA ASP A 126 7.30 -7.74 29.32
C ASP A 126 8.22 -8.88 28.86
N SER A 127 7.64 -10.02 28.51
CA SER A 127 8.38 -11.21 28.05
C SER A 127 8.91 -11.09 26.62
N LEU A 128 8.34 -10.23 25.76
CA LEU A 128 8.73 -10.10 24.36
C LEU A 128 10.21 -9.73 24.16
N THR A 129 10.86 -9.11 25.14
CA THR A 129 12.28 -8.73 25.08
C THR A 129 13.23 -9.69 25.78
N THR A 130 12.72 -10.60 26.61
CA THR A 130 13.50 -11.47 27.47
C THR A 130 13.35 -12.96 27.13
N GLY A 131 12.26 -13.32 26.52
CA GLY A 131 11.88 -14.69 26.14
C GLY A 131 10.38 -14.83 26.31
N LEU A 132 9.69 -15.18 25.23
CA LEU A 132 8.23 -15.23 25.14
C LEU A 132 7.65 -16.15 26.22
N ASP A 133 6.74 -15.60 27.03
CA ASP A 133 6.00 -16.38 28.04
C ASP A 133 4.84 -17.14 27.38
N THR A 134 5.09 -18.41 27.03
CA THR A 134 4.09 -19.26 26.38
C THR A 134 3.00 -19.71 27.36
N GLU A 135 3.24 -19.69 28.66
CA GLU A 135 2.20 -20.02 29.66
C GLU A 135 1.18 -18.89 29.76
N ALA A 136 1.62 -17.63 29.70
CA ALA A 136 0.71 -16.48 29.61
C ALA A 136 -0.16 -16.55 28.34
N ILE A 137 0.40 -16.93 27.20
CA ILE A 137 -0.36 -17.14 25.94
C ILE A 137 -1.45 -18.20 26.14
N VAL A 138 -1.12 -19.33 26.77
CA VAL A 138 -2.09 -20.40 27.04
C VAL A 138 -3.21 -19.93 27.99
N ARG A 139 -2.88 -19.16 29.05
CA ARG A 139 -3.88 -18.62 29.97
C ARG A 139 -4.79 -17.62 29.28
N LEU A 140 -4.24 -16.72 28.45
CA LEU A 140 -5.02 -15.79 27.63
C LEU A 140 -5.95 -16.51 26.67
N GLY A 141 -5.49 -17.58 26.01
CA GLY A 141 -6.32 -18.43 25.15
C GLY A 141 -7.51 -19.05 25.89
N ARG A 142 -7.35 -19.36 27.17
CA ARG A 142 -8.40 -19.97 28.02
C ARG A 142 -9.23 -18.96 28.81
N SER A 143 -8.98 -17.66 28.63
CA SER A 143 -9.69 -16.60 29.38
C SER A 143 -11.18 -16.52 29.06
N GLY A 144 -11.58 -16.98 27.86
CA GLY A 144 -12.95 -16.88 27.37
C GLY A 144 -13.32 -15.46 26.86
N ASP A 145 -12.45 -14.47 26.98
CA ASP A 145 -12.68 -13.13 26.45
C ASP A 145 -12.17 -13.04 25.00
N ARG A 146 -13.06 -13.19 24.01
CA ARG A 146 -12.72 -13.23 22.60
C ARG A 146 -12.03 -11.94 22.10
N ARG A 147 -12.21 -10.79 22.78
CA ARG A 147 -11.57 -9.52 22.42
C ARG A 147 -10.04 -9.62 22.48
N VAL A 148 -9.48 -10.49 23.33
CA VAL A 148 -8.05 -10.76 23.44
C VAL A 148 -7.47 -11.37 22.16
N ALA A 149 -8.30 -11.99 21.31
CA ALA A 149 -7.88 -12.58 20.04
C ALA A 149 -7.24 -11.55 19.09
N TRP A 150 -7.57 -10.25 19.21
CA TRP A 150 -6.89 -9.19 18.46
C TRP A 150 -5.40 -9.10 18.79
N ILE A 151 -5.05 -9.20 20.07
CA ILE A 151 -3.65 -9.15 20.53
C ILE A 151 -2.90 -10.41 20.10
N ILE A 152 -3.55 -11.56 20.20
CA ILE A 152 -3.00 -12.85 19.73
C ILE A 152 -2.76 -12.81 18.22
N ALA A 153 -3.70 -12.28 17.44
CA ALA A 153 -3.53 -12.11 15.99
C ALA A 153 -2.37 -11.16 15.64
N ASP A 154 -2.26 -10.02 16.34
CA ASP A 154 -1.14 -9.09 16.14
C ASP A 154 0.23 -9.74 16.41
N LEU A 155 0.33 -10.56 17.44
CA LEU A 155 1.56 -11.31 17.74
C LEU A 155 1.93 -12.27 16.62
N MET A 156 0.96 -12.92 15.97
CA MET A 156 1.22 -13.84 14.84
C MET A 156 1.83 -13.13 13.62
N ARG A 157 1.73 -11.79 13.53
CA ARG A 157 2.39 -11.02 12.48
C ARG A 157 3.91 -11.03 12.61
N PHE A 158 4.41 -11.21 13.83
CA PHE A 158 5.84 -11.07 14.16
C PHE A 158 6.45 -12.36 14.72
N ILE A 159 5.64 -13.27 15.25
CA ILE A 159 6.09 -14.47 15.96
C ILE A 159 5.49 -15.71 15.29
N PRO A 160 6.30 -16.75 14.99
CA PRO A 160 5.78 -17.99 14.41
C PRO A 160 4.71 -18.61 15.30
N PRO A 161 3.46 -18.80 14.79
CA PRO A 161 2.30 -19.18 15.62
C PRO A 161 2.37 -20.60 16.14
N ASP A 162 2.99 -21.53 15.39
CA ASP A 162 2.98 -22.97 15.74
C ASP A 162 3.91 -23.31 16.89
N SER A 163 5.06 -22.62 17.00
CA SER A 163 6.05 -22.86 18.06
C SER A 163 5.82 -22.06 19.34
N SER A 164 4.91 -21.08 19.30
CA SER A 164 4.67 -20.13 20.39
C SER A 164 3.38 -20.38 21.17
N GLY A 165 2.50 -21.26 20.71
CA GLY A 165 1.18 -21.47 21.29
C GLY A 165 0.10 -20.46 20.86
N LEU A 166 0.44 -19.50 19.96
CA LEU A 166 -0.50 -18.47 19.52
C LEU A 166 -1.67 -19.06 18.73
N ARG A 167 -1.41 -20.04 17.85
CA ARG A 167 -2.48 -20.75 17.14
C ARG A 167 -3.45 -21.41 18.09
N PHE A 168 -2.93 -22.14 19.09
CA PHE A 168 -3.76 -22.76 20.13
C PHE A 168 -4.61 -21.71 20.86
N ALA A 169 -3.99 -20.61 21.32
CA ALA A 169 -4.70 -19.55 22.04
C ALA A 169 -5.83 -18.92 21.20
N PHE A 170 -5.58 -18.70 19.92
CA PHE A 170 -6.60 -18.18 19.02
C PHE A 170 -7.78 -19.16 18.84
N THR A 171 -7.48 -20.44 18.60
CA THR A 171 -8.51 -21.47 18.46
C THR A 171 -9.34 -21.64 19.74
N GLU A 172 -8.71 -21.61 20.93
CA GLU A 172 -9.43 -21.67 22.21
C GLU A 172 -10.38 -20.47 22.40
N LEU A 173 -9.96 -19.25 21.98
CA LEU A 173 -10.77 -18.03 22.10
C LEU A 173 -11.93 -17.94 21.11
N THR A 174 -11.74 -18.52 19.93
CA THR A 174 -12.63 -18.26 18.77
C THR A 174 -13.32 -19.49 18.23
N GLY A 175 -12.81 -20.69 18.54
CA GLY A 175 -13.25 -21.94 17.92
C GLY A 175 -12.80 -22.12 16.46
N VAL A 176 -11.99 -21.19 15.91
CA VAL A 176 -11.58 -21.21 14.50
C VAL A 176 -10.22 -21.87 14.35
N ASP A 177 -10.12 -22.83 13.43
CA ASP A 177 -8.87 -23.42 12.99
C ASP A 177 -8.26 -22.56 11.86
N LEU A 178 -7.01 -22.15 12.06
CA LEU A 178 -6.31 -21.27 11.12
C LEU A 178 -5.56 -22.07 10.05
N GLY A 179 -5.56 -21.57 8.81
CA GLY A 179 -4.83 -22.12 7.69
C GLY A 179 -3.32 -21.84 7.73
N ALA A 180 -2.68 -21.92 6.58
CA ALA A 180 -1.23 -21.75 6.44
C ALA A 180 -0.76 -20.33 6.80
N ASN A 181 -1.57 -19.31 6.53
CA ASN A 181 -1.28 -17.92 6.89
C ASN A 181 -2.08 -17.51 8.12
N ALA A 182 -1.70 -18.08 9.29
CA ALA A 182 -2.44 -17.93 10.52
C ALA A 182 -2.75 -16.48 10.90
N TRP A 183 -1.79 -15.57 10.73
CA TRP A 183 -2.01 -14.15 11.00
C TRP A 183 -3.11 -13.55 10.12
N ARG A 184 -3.04 -13.80 8.80
CA ARG A 184 -4.01 -13.26 7.84
C ARG A 184 -5.40 -13.86 8.09
N ASP A 185 -5.47 -15.16 8.30
CA ASP A 185 -6.72 -15.89 8.54
C ASP A 185 -7.38 -15.40 9.84
N ALA A 186 -6.60 -15.30 10.93
CA ALA A 186 -7.08 -14.78 12.22
C ALA A 186 -7.61 -13.36 12.11
N THR A 187 -6.85 -12.47 11.47
CA THR A 187 -7.24 -11.05 11.36
C THR A 187 -8.46 -10.89 10.46
N ASN A 188 -8.53 -11.59 9.32
CA ASN A 188 -9.73 -11.59 8.47
C ASN A 188 -10.97 -12.04 9.25
N GLN A 189 -10.86 -13.13 10.01
CA GLN A 189 -12.00 -13.65 10.79
C GLN A 189 -12.50 -12.65 11.82
N LEU A 190 -11.59 -11.99 12.53
CA LEU A 190 -11.96 -10.98 13.52
C LEU A 190 -12.61 -9.73 12.88
N ILE A 191 -12.16 -9.34 11.69
CA ILE A 191 -12.76 -8.23 10.92
C ILE A 191 -14.15 -8.62 10.43
N THR A 192 -14.30 -9.81 9.83
CA THR A 192 -15.58 -10.33 9.33
C THR A 192 -16.65 -10.39 10.43
N TRP A 193 -16.26 -10.79 11.64
CA TRP A 193 -17.17 -10.83 12.78
C TRP A 193 -17.39 -9.48 13.46
N ASP A 194 -16.71 -8.42 13.01
CA ASP A 194 -16.65 -7.12 13.70
C ASP A 194 -16.36 -7.27 15.20
N THR A 195 -15.46 -8.21 15.54
CA THR A 195 -15.11 -8.51 16.93
C THR A 195 -14.71 -7.24 17.67
N PRO A 196 -15.35 -6.90 18.80
CA PRO A 196 -14.99 -5.71 19.56
C PRO A 196 -13.52 -5.70 19.99
N ALA A 197 -12.92 -4.53 20.03
CA ALA A 197 -11.56 -4.37 20.56
C ALA A 197 -11.54 -4.57 22.09
N PRO A 198 -10.46 -5.14 22.66
CA PRO A 198 -10.26 -5.05 24.11
C PRO A 198 -9.96 -3.60 24.51
N PRO A 199 -10.34 -3.16 25.71
CA PRO A 199 -9.96 -1.87 26.23
C PRO A 199 -8.43 -1.67 26.15
N GLY A 200 -8.01 -0.50 25.72
CA GLY A 200 -6.58 -0.19 25.59
C GLY A 200 -5.86 -0.92 24.45
N LEU A 201 -6.57 -1.39 23.39
CA LEU A 201 -5.93 -2.05 22.24
C LEU A 201 -4.76 -1.24 21.67
N ALA A 202 -4.88 0.10 21.57
CA ALA A 202 -3.79 0.96 21.14
C ALA A 202 -2.52 0.80 22.00
N ARG A 203 -2.67 0.72 23.32
CA ARG A 203 -1.57 0.51 24.27
C ARG A 203 -0.91 -0.86 24.06
N TRP A 204 -1.71 -1.93 23.95
CA TRP A 204 -1.20 -3.29 23.76
C TRP A 204 -0.49 -3.44 22.43
N LYS A 205 -1.13 -3.00 21.35
CA LYS A 205 -0.57 -2.99 20.00
C LYS A 205 0.68 -2.10 19.94
N GLY A 206 0.65 -0.91 20.52
CA GLY A 206 1.77 0.01 20.61
C GLY A 206 2.97 -0.60 21.35
N GLY A 207 2.75 -1.32 22.45
CA GLY A 207 3.77 -2.06 23.17
C GLY A 207 4.51 -3.06 22.28
N LEU A 208 3.79 -3.80 21.43
CA LEU A 208 4.36 -4.74 20.47
C LEU A 208 5.05 -4.02 19.29
N TYR A 209 4.35 -3.10 18.63
CA TYR A 209 4.81 -2.46 17.41
C TYR A 209 6.05 -1.60 17.61
N THR A 210 6.14 -0.89 18.74
CA THR A 210 7.30 -0.04 19.06
C THR A 210 8.57 -0.84 19.39
N LEU A 211 8.47 -2.13 19.66
CA LEU A 211 9.64 -3.02 19.72
C LEU A 211 10.23 -3.27 18.33
N VAL A 212 9.40 -3.28 17.31
CA VAL A 212 9.81 -3.43 15.89
C VAL A 212 10.34 -2.12 15.35
N GLU A 213 9.59 -1.03 15.55
CA GLU A 213 9.91 0.29 15.03
C GLU A 213 9.54 1.39 16.05
N LEU A 214 10.56 1.95 16.68
CA LEU A 214 10.36 3.00 17.69
C LEU A 214 9.74 4.28 17.10
N GLY A 215 9.93 4.55 15.82
CA GLY A 215 9.35 5.69 15.11
C GLY A 215 7.83 5.73 15.12
N TRP A 216 7.17 4.60 15.41
CA TRP A 216 5.70 4.52 15.54
C TRP A 216 5.18 4.94 16.93
N ALA A 217 6.03 5.10 17.94
CA ALA A 217 5.61 5.43 19.30
C ALA A 217 4.67 6.66 19.39
N PRO A 218 4.90 7.78 18.66
CA PRO A 218 3.99 8.91 18.69
C PRO A 218 2.58 8.61 18.23
N PHE A 219 2.39 7.65 17.32
CA PHE A 219 1.09 7.30 16.76
C PHE A 219 0.20 6.59 17.78
N PHE A 220 0.81 5.71 18.60
CA PHE A 220 0.11 4.96 19.65
C PHE A 220 -0.06 5.76 20.96
N ALA A 221 0.62 6.90 21.10
CA ALA A 221 0.56 7.73 22.29
C ALA A 221 -0.66 8.66 22.33
N ASP A 222 -1.34 8.86 21.21
CA ASP A 222 -2.56 9.69 21.13
C ASP A 222 -3.78 8.87 21.55
N GLU A 223 -4.18 9.00 22.82
CA GLU A 223 -5.33 8.30 23.40
C GLU A 223 -6.66 8.73 22.77
N ASP A 224 -6.73 9.94 22.21
CA ASP A 224 -7.90 10.48 21.53
C ASP A 224 -7.90 10.23 20.02
N SER A 225 -6.98 9.41 19.50
CA SER A 225 -6.90 9.12 18.07
C SER A 225 -8.22 8.57 17.52
N LEU A 226 -8.54 8.95 16.28
CA LEU A 226 -9.71 8.44 15.56
C LEU A 226 -9.42 7.13 14.81
N ILE A 227 -8.28 6.52 15.09
CA ILE A 227 -7.82 5.30 14.44
C ILE A 227 -8.54 4.10 15.05
N ASP A 228 -9.22 3.32 14.21
CA ASP A 228 -9.66 1.98 14.61
C ASP A 228 -8.46 1.02 14.55
N TRP A 229 -7.83 0.81 15.68
CA TRP A 229 -6.63 -0.01 15.80
C TRP A 229 -6.84 -1.48 15.45
N ARG A 230 -8.09 -1.97 15.39
CA ARG A 230 -8.41 -3.32 14.91
C ARG A 230 -7.98 -3.52 13.46
N HIS A 231 -8.15 -2.48 12.65
CA HIS A 231 -7.86 -2.49 11.23
C HIS A 231 -6.43 -2.08 10.87
N VAL A 232 -5.60 -1.72 11.87
CA VAL A 232 -4.22 -1.30 11.59
C VAL A 232 -3.27 -2.49 11.65
N THR A 233 -2.41 -2.60 10.63
CA THR A 233 -1.36 -3.62 10.58
C THR A 233 -0.05 -3.05 10.02
N TRP A 234 1.05 -3.77 10.25
CA TRP A 234 2.33 -3.47 9.63
C TRP A 234 2.37 -3.96 8.17
N GLY A 235 2.61 -3.04 7.22
CA GLY A 235 2.67 -3.28 5.78
C GLY A 235 3.93 -3.99 5.29
N GLY A 236 4.87 -4.35 6.19
CA GLY A 236 6.13 -5.01 5.83
C GLY A 236 7.29 -4.05 5.58
N VAL A 237 7.07 -2.74 5.69
CA VAL A 237 8.11 -1.70 5.57
C VAL A 237 8.10 -0.82 6.81
N LEU A 238 9.25 -0.21 7.15
CA LEU A 238 9.37 0.67 8.30
C LEU A 238 8.99 2.10 7.95
N ILE A 239 8.82 2.93 8.97
CA ILE A 239 8.55 4.36 8.79
C ILE A 239 9.72 5.06 8.10
N ASP A 240 9.45 5.98 7.17
CA ASP A 240 10.46 6.92 6.66
C ASP A 240 10.51 8.18 7.52
N ASP A 241 11.21 8.09 8.63
CA ASP A 241 11.42 9.20 9.59
C ASP A 241 12.76 9.92 9.39
N ARG A 242 13.45 9.66 8.28
CA ARG A 242 14.75 10.24 7.97
C ARG A 242 14.65 11.75 7.74
N PRO A 243 15.75 12.50 7.94
CA PRO A 243 15.80 13.93 7.65
C PRO A 243 15.34 14.24 6.20
N LEU A 244 14.70 15.39 5.99
CA LEU A 244 14.12 15.79 4.69
C LEU A 244 15.16 15.78 3.56
N ASN A 245 16.38 16.18 3.84
CA ASN A 245 17.48 16.23 2.87
C ASN A 245 18.10 14.86 2.53
N SER A 246 17.61 13.77 3.13
CA SER A 246 18.12 12.41 2.90
C SER A 246 17.13 11.50 2.17
N THR A 247 15.98 12.00 1.75
CA THR A 247 14.95 11.18 1.06
C THR A 247 15.41 10.64 -0.28
N HIS A 248 16.35 11.33 -0.95
CA HIS A 248 16.99 10.87 -2.18
C HIS A 248 17.90 9.65 -1.99
N LEU A 249 18.30 9.35 -0.74
CA LEU A 249 19.16 8.21 -0.45
C LEU A 249 18.33 6.93 -0.25
N PRO A 250 18.88 5.74 -0.51
CA PRO A 250 18.26 4.49 -0.16
C PRO A 250 17.92 4.43 1.33
N CYS A 251 16.85 3.73 1.70
CA CYS A 251 16.49 3.48 3.09
C CYS A 251 17.06 2.12 3.55
N PRO A 252 18.21 2.09 4.25
CA PRO A 252 18.86 0.83 4.63
C PRO A 252 18.06 0.03 5.67
N ARG A 253 17.11 0.68 6.36
CA ARG A 253 16.22 0.02 7.32
C ARG A 253 14.98 -0.59 6.67
N GLY A 254 14.74 -0.38 5.36
CA GLY A 254 13.62 -0.94 4.64
C GLY A 254 12.36 -0.08 4.68
N CYS A 255 12.48 1.25 4.71
CA CYS A 255 11.35 2.16 4.48
C CYS A 255 11.17 2.47 2.99
N ILE A 256 10.03 3.06 2.64
CA ILE A 256 9.72 3.58 1.29
C ILE A 256 9.98 5.09 1.30
N PRO A 257 11.04 5.58 0.61
CA PRO A 257 11.37 7.00 0.60
C PRO A 257 10.38 7.79 -0.27
N ALA A 258 9.87 8.90 0.26
CA ALA A 258 9.08 9.84 -0.53
C ALA A 258 9.94 10.45 -1.66
N LEU A 259 9.31 10.68 -2.82
CA LEU A 259 9.90 11.40 -3.95
C LEU A 259 9.56 12.88 -3.81
N ASN A 260 10.53 13.66 -3.33
CA ASN A 260 10.35 15.08 -3.08
C ASN A 260 10.89 15.91 -4.24
N ASP A 261 10.06 16.80 -4.76
CA ASP A 261 10.38 17.73 -5.84
C ASP A 261 11.14 17.06 -7.00
N PRO A 262 10.58 15.99 -7.62
CA PRO A 262 11.22 15.28 -8.70
C PRO A 262 11.51 16.23 -9.88
N SER A 263 12.56 15.92 -10.64
CA SER A 263 12.80 16.60 -11.89
C SER A 263 11.69 16.31 -12.88
N LEU A 264 11.22 17.34 -13.57
CA LEU A 264 10.19 17.26 -14.58
C LEU A 264 10.76 17.59 -15.95
N VAL A 265 10.28 16.91 -16.99
CA VAL A 265 10.61 17.17 -18.39
C VAL A 265 9.32 17.38 -19.19
N PRO A 266 9.37 18.14 -20.31
CA PRO A 266 8.23 18.28 -21.22
C PRO A 266 7.79 16.92 -21.79
N ALA A 267 6.51 16.78 -22.16
CA ALA A 267 5.97 15.57 -22.78
C ALA A 267 6.76 15.12 -24.03
N SER A 268 7.37 16.08 -24.76
CA SER A 268 8.23 15.79 -25.91
C SER A 268 9.55 15.08 -25.58
N GLU A 269 9.95 15.06 -24.33
CA GLU A 269 11.11 14.34 -23.79
C GLU A 269 10.71 13.10 -23.00
N GLY A 270 9.41 12.78 -22.96
CA GLY A 270 8.84 11.67 -22.22
C GLY A 270 8.78 10.33 -22.99
N ASP A 271 9.51 10.19 -24.11
CA ASP A 271 9.49 8.96 -24.92
C ASP A 271 10.18 7.75 -24.25
N TYR A 272 10.88 7.96 -23.15
CA TYR A 272 11.43 6.91 -22.30
C TYR A 272 10.34 6.07 -21.62
N TYR A 273 9.11 6.62 -21.49
CA TYR A 273 7.98 5.93 -20.86
C TYR A 273 6.98 5.48 -21.91
N PRO A 274 6.55 4.19 -21.92
CA PRO A 274 5.71 3.62 -22.97
C PRO A 274 4.34 4.29 -23.05
N ASP A 275 3.83 4.51 -24.27
CA ASP A 275 2.52 5.12 -24.51
C ASP A 275 1.35 4.35 -23.92
N ASP A 276 1.46 3.02 -23.82
CA ASP A 276 0.45 2.13 -23.25
C ASP A 276 0.62 1.91 -21.74
N ALA A 277 1.67 2.44 -21.12
CA ALA A 277 1.86 2.38 -19.68
C ALA A 277 1.02 3.44 -18.95
N TYR A 278 0.63 3.13 -17.72
CA TYR A 278 -0.21 4.02 -16.93
C TYR A 278 0.58 5.13 -16.26
N VAL A 279 -0.01 6.31 -16.26
CA VAL A 279 0.41 7.47 -15.48
C VAL A 279 -0.73 7.90 -14.55
N PHE A 280 -0.35 8.48 -13.43
CA PHE A 280 -1.25 9.26 -12.58
C PHE A 280 -0.99 10.74 -12.89
N ALA A 281 -2.04 11.49 -13.21
CA ALA A 281 -1.88 12.84 -13.69
C ALA A 281 -2.75 13.83 -12.91
N VAL A 282 -2.20 15.02 -12.67
CA VAL A 282 -2.88 16.10 -11.98
C VAL A 282 -2.76 17.38 -12.77
N SER A 283 -3.79 18.22 -12.76
CA SER A 283 -3.78 19.55 -13.37
C SER A 283 -4.18 20.59 -12.33
N VAL A 284 -3.31 21.56 -12.09
CA VAL A 284 -3.54 22.65 -11.13
C VAL A 284 -3.18 23.98 -11.79
N ASN A 285 -4.09 24.94 -11.76
CA ASN A 285 -3.90 26.29 -12.29
C ASN A 285 -3.33 26.31 -13.73
N GLY A 286 -3.70 25.32 -14.57
CA GLY A 286 -3.25 25.23 -15.97
C GLY A 286 -1.90 24.53 -16.15
N GLU A 287 -1.23 24.10 -15.10
CA GLU A 287 -0.05 23.23 -15.18
C GLU A 287 -0.48 21.77 -14.98
N ALA A 288 -0.12 20.90 -15.92
CA ALA A 288 -0.39 19.47 -15.87
C ALA A 288 0.90 18.69 -15.68
N VAL A 289 0.88 17.70 -14.77
CA VAL A 289 2.03 16.83 -14.48
C VAL A 289 1.58 15.38 -14.44
N ALA A 290 2.33 14.51 -15.10
CA ALA A 290 2.15 13.06 -15.11
C ALA A 290 3.24 12.35 -14.30
N PHE A 291 2.83 11.36 -13.51
CA PHE A 291 3.69 10.54 -12.68
C PHE A 291 3.63 9.09 -13.18
N PRO A 292 4.73 8.53 -13.72
CA PRO A 292 4.80 7.15 -14.15
C PRO A 292 4.40 6.17 -13.03
N LYS A 293 3.50 5.22 -13.34
CA LYS A 293 3.00 4.24 -12.33
C LYS A 293 4.14 3.49 -11.65
N ASN A 294 5.15 3.04 -12.40
CA ASN A 294 6.28 2.31 -11.84
C ASN A 294 7.13 3.14 -10.85
N MET A 295 7.23 4.45 -11.04
CA MET A 295 7.90 5.34 -10.08
C MET A 295 7.04 5.50 -8.81
N MET A 296 5.73 5.65 -8.99
CA MET A 296 4.79 5.72 -7.88
C MET A 296 4.78 4.43 -7.05
N GLU A 297 4.95 3.27 -7.67
CA GLU A 297 5.08 1.97 -6.99
C GLU A 297 6.34 1.83 -6.14
N VAL A 298 7.39 2.56 -6.50
CA VAL A 298 8.66 2.56 -5.77
C VAL A 298 8.64 3.53 -4.59
N HIS A 299 8.00 4.69 -4.75
CA HIS A 299 8.05 5.78 -3.78
C HIS A 299 6.78 5.90 -2.92
N GLU A 300 5.64 5.51 -3.47
CA GLU A 300 4.32 5.56 -2.82
C GLU A 300 3.92 6.93 -2.23
N MET A 301 4.74 7.94 -2.37
CA MET A 301 4.51 9.31 -1.91
C MET A 301 5.33 10.28 -2.74
N VAL A 302 4.67 11.31 -3.27
CA VAL A 302 5.34 12.45 -3.91
C VAL A 302 4.93 13.73 -3.20
N ASN A 303 5.90 14.60 -2.90
CA ASN A 303 5.66 15.96 -2.46
C ASN A 303 6.21 16.90 -3.53
N ILE A 304 5.35 17.73 -4.15
CA ILE A 304 5.70 18.53 -5.31
C ILE A 304 4.88 19.82 -5.38
N THR A 305 5.42 20.85 -6.03
CA THR A 305 4.66 22.05 -6.38
C THR A 305 4.18 21.97 -7.83
N VAL A 306 2.87 22.11 -8.06
CA VAL A 306 2.23 22.12 -9.38
C VAL A 306 1.32 23.35 -9.46
N GLY A 307 1.45 24.14 -10.51
CA GLY A 307 0.66 25.36 -10.72
C GLY A 307 0.76 26.34 -9.53
N GLY A 308 1.92 26.38 -8.88
CA GLY A 308 2.16 27.24 -7.72
C GLY A 308 1.51 26.75 -6.40
N ARG A 309 0.94 25.53 -6.36
CA ARG A 309 0.34 24.91 -5.17
C ARG A 309 1.16 23.70 -4.71
N ARG A 310 1.38 23.58 -3.42
CA ARG A 310 2.07 22.40 -2.88
C ARG A 310 1.12 21.22 -2.75
N LEU A 311 1.53 20.06 -3.29
CA LEU A 311 0.77 18.81 -3.26
C LEU A 311 1.55 17.72 -2.52
N GLY A 312 0.79 16.87 -1.80
CA GLY A 312 1.22 15.55 -1.38
C GLY A 312 0.39 14.50 -2.14
N ILE A 313 1.06 13.58 -2.80
CA ILE A 313 0.43 12.58 -3.68
C ILE A 313 0.77 11.20 -3.15
N PRO A 314 -0.04 10.63 -2.24
CA PRO A 314 0.08 9.24 -1.82
C PRO A 314 -0.38 8.30 -2.93
N TYR A 315 0.30 7.16 -3.04
CA TYR A 315 -0.13 6.01 -3.83
C TYR A 315 -0.12 4.75 -2.97
N CYS A 316 -1.25 4.09 -2.87
CA CYS A 316 -1.34 2.76 -2.28
C CYS A 316 -1.30 1.71 -3.39
N THR A 317 -0.17 1.03 -3.54
CA THR A 317 0.04 0.01 -4.58
C THR A 317 -0.99 -1.10 -4.50
N LEU A 318 -1.27 -1.59 -3.29
CA LEU A 318 -2.18 -2.71 -3.06
C LEU A 318 -3.66 -2.36 -3.23
N CYS A 319 -4.00 -1.08 -3.09
CA CYS A 319 -5.37 -0.57 -3.28
C CYS A 319 -5.59 0.03 -4.66
N GLY A 320 -4.52 0.11 -5.45
CA GLY A 320 -4.54 0.72 -6.77
C GLY A 320 -5.02 2.18 -6.76
N SER A 321 -4.78 2.91 -5.64
CA SER A 321 -5.31 4.25 -5.41
C SER A 321 -4.22 5.30 -5.31
N ALA A 322 -4.31 6.33 -6.17
CA ALA A 322 -3.51 7.54 -6.11
C ALA A 322 -4.43 8.74 -5.82
N GLN A 323 -4.10 9.53 -4.81
CA GLN A 323 -4.80 10.77 -4.47
C GLN A 323 -3.85 11.96 -4.60
N ALA A 324 -4.40 13.17 -4.75
CA ALA A 324 -3.63 14.40 -4.69
C ALA A 324 -4.27 15.38 -3.69
N TYR A 325 -3.49 15.80 -2.72
CA TYR A 325 -3.91 16.68 -1.64
C TYR A 325 -3.12 17.97 -1.65
N PHE A 326 -3.80 19.11 -1.46
CA PHE A 326 -3.14 20.38 -1.22
C PHE A 326 -2.56 20.40 0.20
N THR A 327 -1.24 20.52 0.30
CA THR A 327 -0.50 20.55 1.58
C THR A 327 -0.08 21.95 2.01
N ASP A 328 -0.42 22.97 1.24
CA ASP A 328 -0.22 24.39 1.51
C ASP A 328 -1.40 25.07 2.24
N VAL A 329 -2.50 24.33 2.45
CA VAL A 329 -3.66 24.81 3.23
C VAL A 329 -3.43 24.47 4.70
N VAL A 330 -2.70 25.34 5.39
CA VAL A 330 -2.25 25.13 6.77
C VAL A 330 -2.98 26.08 7.71
N PRO A 331 -3.73 25.58 8.71
CA PRO A 331 -4.31 26.39 9.75
C PRO A 331 -3.23 27.13 10.58
N ASP A 332 -3.51 28.38 10.96
CA ASP A 332 -2.57 29.18 11.75
C ASP A 332 -2.21 28.53 13.09
N SER A 333 -3.15 27.78 13.69
CA SER A 333 -2.96 27.08 14.97
C SER A 333 -1.85 26.03 14.97
N VAL A 334 -1.43 25.54 13.79
CA VAL A 334 -0.39 24.50 13.65
C VAL A 334 0.82 24.98 12.87
N ARG A 335 0.80 26.17 12.30
CA ARG A 335 1.85 26.70 11.41
C ARG A 335 3.23 26.69 12.07
N ASP A 336 3.31 27.08 13.33
CA ASP A 336 4.56 27.13 14.10
C ASP A 336 5.17 25.75 14.37
N ARG A 337 4.42 24.68 14.13
CA ARG A 337 4.88 23.30 14.30
C ARG A 337 5.50 22.71 13.04
N LEU A 338 5.35 23.39 11.91
CA LEU A 338 5.91 22.98 10.62
C LEU A 338 7.29 23.61 10.42
N GLY A 339 8.12 22.97 9.61
CA GLY A 339 9.43 23.53 9.28
C GLY A 339 9.32 24.84 8.47
N ASP A 340 10.47 25.34 8.02
CA ASP A 340 10.62 26.64 7.34
C ASP A 340 9.73 26.77 6.08
N ALA A 341 9.37 25.66 5.43
CA ALA A 341 8.49 25.66 4.26
C ALA A 341 7.04 26.05 4.59
N GLY A 342 6.59 25.91 5.85
CA GLY A 342 5.24 26.23 6.29
C GLY A 342 4.13 25.45 5.59
N THR A 343 4.46 24.27 5.03
CA THR A 343 3.55 23.34 4.37
C THR A 343 3.67 21.97 5.01
N PHE A 344 2.65 21.11 4.83
CA PHE A 344 2.73 19.73 5.31
C PHE A 344 3.66 18.92 4.41
N GLU A 345 4.55 18.17 5.03
CA GLU A 345 5.43 17.19 4.36
C GLU A 345 4.92 15.78 4.66
N LEU A 346 4.32 15.13 3.67
CA LEU A 346 3.70 13.82 3.83
C LEU A 346 4.71 12.69 3.57
N ARG A 347 4.60 11.61 4.36
CA ARG A 347 5.47 10.44 4.25
C ARG A 347 4.74 9.14 4.52
N THR A 348 5.40 8.04 4.16
CA THR A 348 4.93 6.67 4.37
C THR A 348 5.22 6.24 5.81
N SER A 349 4.18 5.86 6.55
CA SER A 349 4.32 5.38 7.93
C SER A 349 4.80 3.92 8.03
N GLY A 350 4.60 3.12 6.99
CA GLY A 350 4.79 1.67 7.00
C GLY A 350 3.61 0.90 7.61
N LEU A 351 2.60 1.61 8.11
CA LEU A 351 1.36 1.04 8.62
C LEU A 351 0.26 1.12 7.56
N LEU A 352 -0.65 0.16 7.63
CA LEU A 352 -1.85 0.07 6.80
C LEU A 352 -3.08 0.13 7.69
N SER A 353 -4.17 0.72 7.21
CA SER A 353 -5.51 0.61 7.76
C SER A 353 -6.43 0.04 6.69
N ARG A 354 -7.18 -1.01 6.99
CA ARG A 354 -8.05 -1.69 6.00
C ARG A 354 -7.32 -2.02 4.70
N SER A 355 -6.09 -2.53 4.81
CA SER A 355 -5.19 -2.79 3.68
C SER A 355 -4.70 -1.56 2.91
N ASN A 356 -5.17 -0.33 3.23
CA ASN A 356 -4.69 0.88 2.62
C ASN A 356 -3.57 1.53 3.43
N LYS A 357 -2.58 2.11 2.74
CA LYS A 357 -1.47 2.79 3.41
C LYS A 357 -1.98 3.93 4.31
N MET A 358 -1.33 4.10 5.44
CA MET A 358 -1.49 5.27 6.29
C MET A 358 -0.30 6.22 6.07
N MET A 359 -0.57 7.44 5.68
CA MET A 359 0.44 8.49 5.59
C MET A 359 0.52 9.28 6.88
N TYR A 360 1.63 9.98 7.10
CA TYR A 360 1.79 10.88 8.23
C TYR A 360 2.49 12.17 7.82
N GLU A 361 2.29 13.23 8.61
CA GLU A 361 3.00 14.50 8.46
C GLU A 361 4.30 14.46 9.26
N TYR A 362 5.42 14.80 8.62
CA TYR A 362 6.77 14.60 9.13
C TYR A 362 7.07 15.35 10.44
N HIS A 363 6.71 16.64 10.52
CA HIS A 363 7.07 17.50 11.67
C HIS A 363 6.22 17.23 12.90
N THR A 364 4.92 17.09 12.71
CA THR A 364 3.94 16.93 13.81
C THR A 364 3.73 15.48 14.21
N ARG A 365 4.20 14.53 13.42
CA ARG A 365 3.93 13.09 13.59
C ARG A 365 2.43 12.74 13.64
N SER A 366 1.59 13.58 13.03
CA SER A 366 0.16 13.31 12.90
C SER A 366 -0.10 12.35 11.76
N MET A 367 -0.94 11.33 12.00
CA MET A 367 -1.36 10.40 10.95
C MET A 367 -2.59 10.91 10.23
N PHE A 368 -2.69 10.54 8.96
CA PHE A 368 -3.83 10.80 8.11
C PHE A 368 -4.45 9.49 7.61
N ASP A 369 -5.78 9.47 7.55
CA ASP A 369 -6.51 8.58 6.67
C ASP A 369 -6.27 9.02 5.22
N THR A 370 -5.64 8.13 4.45
CA THR A 370 -5.20 8.46 3.10
C THR A 370 -6.36 8.58 2.11
N PHE A 371 -7.50 7.90 2.34
CA PHE A 371 -8.68 8.01 1.46
C PHE A 371 -9.45 9.32 1.63
N THR A 372 -9.45 9.88 2.84
CA THR A 372 -10.26 11.07 3.15
C THR A 372 -9.43 12.34 3.33
N GLY A 373 -8.10 12.22 3.42
CA GLY A 373 -7.22 13.33 3.75
C GLY A 373 -7.41 13.88 5.17
N ARG A 374 -8.15 13.18 6.03
CA ARG A 374 -8.43 13.61 7.41
C ARG A 374 -7.28 13.23 8.33
N ALA A 375 -6.81 14.17 9.14
CA ALA A 375 -5.91 13.86 10.23
C ALA A 375 -6.65 13.03 11.30
N VAL A 376 -6.08 11.87 11.64
CA VAL A 376 -6.71 10.89 12.56
C VAL A 376 -5.96 10.74 13.88
N SER A 377 -4.75 11.29 13.99
CA SER A 377 -4.02 11.37 15.25
C SER A 377 -3.13 12.60 15.33
N GLY A 378 -2.66 12.91 16.53
CA GLY A 378 -1.68 13.94 16.83
C GLY A 378 -2.21 15.37 16.69
N PRO A 379 -1.31 16.37 16.72
CA PRO A 379 -1.68 17.79 16.74
C PRO A 379 -2.57 18.24 15.57
N LEU A 380 -2.45 17.61 14.40
CA LEU A 380 -3.27 17.97 13.23
C LEU A 380 -4.72 17.47 13.39
N ARG A 381 -4.93 16.32 14.05
CA ARG A 381 -6.27 15.86 14.44
C ARG A 381 -6.93 16.83 15.42
N GLU A 382 -6.17 17.26 16.45
CA GLU A 382 -6.66 18.26 17.43
C GLU A 382 -7.09 19.55 16.75
N ALA A 383 -6.35 19.98 15.72
CA ALA A 383 -6.66 21.16 14.93
C ALA A 383 -7.77 20.92 13.88
N GLY A 384 -8.34 19.72 13.79
CA GLY A 384 -9.37 19.37 12.83
C GLY A 384 -8.92 19.40 11.36
N VAL A 385 -7.63 19.17 11.09
CA VAL A 385 -7.08 19.26 9.74
C VAL A 385 -7.66 18.19 8.83
N ARG A 386 -8.16 18.61 7.68
CA ARG A 386 -8.47 17.80 6.53
C ARG A 386 -7.80 18.42 5.30
N LEU A 387 -7.01 17.65 4.60
CA LEU A 387 -6.33 18.10 3.38
C LEU A 387 -7.35 18.22 2.24
N PRO A 388 -7.46 19.40 1.58
CA PRO A 388 -8.30 19.51 0.40
C PRO A 388 -7.74 18.63 -0.72
N GLN A 389 -8.61 17.86 -1.37
CA GLN A 389 -8.25 16.99 -2.48
C GLN A 389 -8.43 17.70 -3.81
N THR A 390 -7.65 17.34 -4.83
CA THR A 390 -7.91 17.59 -6.25
C THR A 390 -7.94 16.27 -7.00
N THR A 391 -8.52 16.24 -8.21
CA THR A 391 -8.63 15.00 -8.99
C THR A 391 -7.26 14.47 -9.41
N MET A 392 -7.07 13.17 -9.21
CA MET A 392 -5.99 12.40 -9.80
C MET A 392 -6.56 11.54 -10.93
N VAL A 393 -6.16 11.83 -12.17
CA VAL A 393 -6.58 11.10 -13.36
C VAL A 393 -5.64 9.93 -13.60
N THR A 394 -6.16 8.72 -13.70
CA THR A 394 -5.39 7.54 -14.16
C THR A 394 -5.59 7.37 -15.65
N SER A 395 -4.51 7.43 -16.42
CA SER A 395 -4.56 7.35 -17.88
C SER A 395 -3.36 6.58 -18.45
N ARG A 396 -3.45 6.18 -19.72
CA ARG A 396 -2.27 5.77 -20.49
C ARG A 396 -1.47 6.98 -20.91
N TRP A 397 -0.15 6.89 -20.85
CA TRP A 397 0.73 8.03 -21.17
C TRP A 397 0.44 8.65 -22.53
N GLY A 398 0.29 7.81 -23.57
CA GLY A 398 0.01 8.28 -24.93
C GLY A 398 -1.32 9.04 -25.05
N GLU A 399 -2.39 8.56 -24.39
CA GLU A 399 -3.69 9.25 -24.38
C GLU A 399 -3.61 10.57 -23.60
N TRP A 400 -2.94 10.56 -22.43
CA TRP A 400 -2.78 11.76 -21.61
C TRP A 400 -1.99 12.86 -22.34
N ARG A 401 -0.79 12.54 -22.88
CA ARG A 401 0.05 13.53 -23.57
C ARG A 401 -0.58 14.06 -24.85
N ALA A 402 -1.39 13.25 -25.55
CA ALA A 402 -2.12 13.68 -26.72
C ALA A 402 -3.21 14.72 -26.39
N ALA A 403 -3.91 14.53 -25.28
CA ALA A 403 -4.93 15.47 -24.80
C ALA A 403 -4.32 16.71 -24.10
N ASN A 404 -3.16 16.55 -23.47
CA ASN A 404 -2.47 17.57 -22.69
C ASN A 404 -1.04 17.80 -23.22
N PRO A 405 -0.85 18.41 -24.43
CA PRO A 405 0.45 18.48 -25.10
C PRO A 405 1.49 19.33 -24.36
N HIS A 406 1.08 20.15 -23.40
CA HIS A 406 1.96 20.95 -22.56
C HIS A 406 2.24 20.31 -21.19
N THR A 407 1.77 19.09 -20.98
CA THR A 407 2.01 18.37 -19.72
C THR A 407 3.50 18.12 -19.50
N LEU A 408 3.90 18.14 -18.25
CA LEU A 408 5.21 17.66 -17.82
C LEU A 408 5.10 16.19 -17.39
N ILE A 409 6.19 15.47 -17.40
CA ILE A 409 6.30 14.12 -16.84
C ILE A 409 7.54 14.08 -15.94
N VAL A 410 7.50 13.28 -14.86
CA VAL A 410 8.67 13.06 -14.01
C VAL A 410 9.80 12.47 -14.87
N ALA A 411 11.01 13.04 -14.82
CA ALA A 411 12.15 12.58 -15.59
C ALA A 411 12.46 11.09 -15.34
N GLU A 412 13.05 10.39 -16.31
CA GLU A 412 13.32 8.94 -16.31
C GLU A 412 13.99 8.44 -15.03
N ASP A 413 14.90 9.25 -14.46
CA ASP A 413 15.64 8.94 -13.24
C ASP A 413 15.04 9.58 -11.97
N GLY A 414 13.86 10.25 -12.09
CA GLY A 414 13.22 10.99 -11.01
C GLY A 414 13.97 12.24 -10.54
N GLY A 415 15.07 12.60 -11.22
CA GLY A 415 16.04 13.59 -10.74
C GLY A 415 16.98 13.06 -9.66
N LEU A 416 16.99 11.75 -9.43
CA LEU A 416 17.77 11.06 -8.40
C LEU A 416 18.95 10.25 -8.95
N GLY A 417 19.12 10.19 -10.28
CA GLY A 417 20.09 9.31 -10.94
C GLY A 417 19.78 7.82 -10.72
N ARG A 418 18.49 7.47 -10.57
CA ARG A 418 18.01 6.13 -10.27
C ARG A 418 17.32 5.51 -11.48
N SER A 419 17.49 4.22 -11.70
CA SER A 419 16.66 3.47 -12.64
C SER A 419 15.44 2.86 -11.96
N TYR A 420 14.31 2.86 -12.67
CA TYR A 420 13.06 2.30 -12.21
C TYR A 420 12.71 1.07 -13.04
N PRO A 421 12.50 -0.10 -12.45
CA PRO A 421 12.02 -1.26 -13.20
C PRO A 421 10.62 -1.00 -13.76
N GLU A 422 10.29 -1.66 -14.86
CA GLU A 422 8.98 -1.55 -15.50
C GLU A 422 7.86 -2.06 -14.57
N ASP A 423 8.09 -3.19 -13.89
CA ASP A 423 7.20 -3.78 -12.88
C ASP A 423 7.94 -3.93 -11.54
N PRO A 424 7.91 -2.91 -10.65
CA PRO A 424 8.55 -2.98 -9.33
C PRO A 424 7.89 -3.99 -8.40
N LEU A 425 6.58 -4.21 -8.53
CA LEU A 425 5.80 -5.07 -7.65
C LEU A 425 5.85 -6.54 -8.08
N ARG A 426 6.22 -6.83 -9.33
CA ARG A 426 6.33 -8.19 -9.89
C ARG A 426 5.02 -8.97 -9.75
N GLY A 427 3.91 -8.35 -10.11
CA GLY A 427 2.57 -8.93 -10.05
C GLY A 427 1.98 -9.10 -8.64
N ARG A 428 2.54 -8.46 -7.62
CA ARG A 428 2.00 -8.55 -6.23
C ARG A 428 0.65 -7.85 -6.06
N ASP A 429 0.30 -6.98 -6.96
CA ASP A 429 -0.97 -6.24 -7.01
C ASP A 429 -2.02 -6.89 -7.94
N ASP A 430 -1.70 -8.02 -8.59
CA ASP A 430 -2.57 -8.65 -9.59
C ASP A 430 -3.57 -9.67 -9.00
N ASP A 431 -3.24 -10.31 -7.87
CA ASP A 431 -3.95 -11.48 -7.34
C ASP A 431 -4.85 -11.19 -6.12
N GLY A 432 -5.35 -9.98 -6.00
CA GLY A 432 -6.22 -9.57 -4.90
C GLY A 432 -5.46 -9.05 -3.67
N PRO A 433 -6.19 -8.67 -2.60
CA PRO A 433 -5.60 -8.08 -1.42
C PRO A 433 -4.73 -9.11 -0.69
N ILE A 434 -3.47 -8.75 -0.44
CA ILE A 434 -2.51 -9.60 0.30
C ILE A 434 -2.53 -9.37 1.81
N PHE A 435 -3.17 -8.29 2.26
CA PHE A 435 -3.39 -7.97 3.67
C PHE A 435 -4.83 -8.27 4.09
N PRO A 436 -5.10 -8.44 5.38
CA PRO A 436 -6.45 -8.69 5.87
C PRO A 436 -7.42 -7.56 5.54
N ILE A 437 -8.58 -7.92 4.99
CA ILE A 437 -9.66 -6.99 4.67
C ILE A 437 -11.01 -7.44 5.26
N GLY A 438 -11.09 -8.66 5.82
CA GLY A 438 -12.36 -9.27 6.18
C GLY A 438 -13.18 -9.65 4.95
N ASP A 439 -14.49 -9.67 5.11
CA ASP A 439 -15.41 -9.79 3.98
C ASP A 439 -15.39 -8.50 3.16
N TRP A 440 -15.56 -8.62 1.85
CA TRP A 440 -15.67 -7.47 0.97
C TRP A 440 -17.09 -7.39 0.39
N ASP A 441 -17.44 -6.20 -0.09
CA ASP A 441 -18.68 -5.95 -0.81
C ASP A 441 -18.65 -6.70 -2.16
N ASP A 442 -19.56 -7.64 -2.36
CA ASP A 442 -19.62 -8.56 -3.49
C ASP A 442 -20.35 -7.99 -4.73
N ARG A 443 -20.81 -6.74 -4.66
CA ARG A 443 -21.48 -6.07 -5.80
C ARG A 443 -20.59 -5.94 -7.04
N LEU A 444 -19.25 -5.93 -6.86
CA LEU A 444 -18.25 -5.97 -7.92
C LEU A 444 -17.12 -6.95 -7.58
N PRO A 445 -16.34 -7.42 -8.59
CA PRO A 445 -15.11 -8.15 -8.35
C PRO A 445 -14.16 -7.38 -7.41
N VAL A 446 -13.45 -8.10 -6.55
CA VAL A 446 -12.63 -7.52 -5.47
C VAL A 446 -11.63 -6.45 -5.93
N GLN A 447 -11.05 -6.62 -7.12
CA GLN A 447 -10.09 -5.68 -7.73
C GLN A 447 -10.65 -4.92 -8.94
N GLU A 448 -11.98 -4.87 -9.11
CA GLU A 448 -12.56 -3.97 -10.11
C GLU A 448 -12.15 -2.53 -9.82
N LYS A 449 -11.70 -1.81 -10.84
CA LYS A 449 -11.36 -0.39 -10.71
C LYS A 449 -12.62 0.45 -10.68
N VAL A 450 -12.74 1.31 -9.70
CA VAL A 450 -13.82 2.31 -9.64
C VAL A 450 -13.24 3.71 -9.55
N LEU A 451 -13.87 4.68 -10.20
CA LEU A 451 -13.70 6.10 -9.90
C LEU A 451 -14.58 6.41 -8.70
N GLY A 452 -13.97 6.74 -7.59
CA GLY A 452 -14.65 7.12 -6.36
C GLY A 452 -14.84 8.62 -6.26
N VAL A 453 -16.05 9.05 -5.92
CA VAL A 453 -16.46 10.45 -5.78
C VAL A 453 -17.16 10.63 -4.44
N LEU A 454 -16.78 11.68 -3.71
CA LEU A 454 -17.48 12.11 -2.49
C LEU A 454 -18.21 13.42 -2.77
N VAL A 455 -19.53 13.40 -2.67
CA VAL A 455 -20.36 14.60 -2.75
C VAL A 455 -20.65 15.07 -1.34
N ASP A 456 -20.19 16.27 -1.01
CA ASP A 456 -20.36 16.86 0.31
C ASP A 456 -21.71 17.62 0.36
N GLU A 457 -22.74 16.99 0.87
CA GLU A 457 -24.07 17.58 1.05
C GLU A 457 -24.41 17.86 2.54
N GLY A 458 -23.40 18.05 3.39
CA GLY A 458 -23.61 18.41 4.80
C GLY A 458 -23.00 17.43 5.82
N ALA A 459 -23.80 16.88 6.73
CA ALA A 459 -23.28 16.14 7.90
C ALA A 459 -22.56 14.82 7.58
N ALA A 460 -22.85 14.21 6.43
CA ALA A 460 -22.14 13.02 5.94
C ALA A 460 -22.06 13.09 4.41
N PRO A 461 -20.86 12.91 3.82
CA PRO A 461 -20.71 12.89 2.36
C PRO A 461 -21.39 11.65 1.78
N THR A 462 -22.05 11.82 0.63
CA THR A 462 -22.53 10.70 -0.18
C THR A 462 -21.37 10.19 -1.01
N ALA A 463 -21.07 8.90 -0.89
CA ALA A 463 -20.05 8.24 -1.68
C ALA A 463 -20.68 7.58 -2.91
N VAL A 464 -20.11 7.81 -4.09
CA VAL A 464 -20.55 7.23 -5.35
C VAL A 464 -19.36 6.59 -6.05
N ALA A 465 -19.56 5.40 -6.60
CA ALA A 465 -18.54 4.67 -7.34
C ALA A 465 -19.00 4.41 -8.79
N PHE A 466 -18.08 4.65 -9.73
CA PHE A 466 -18.26 4.38 -11.15
C PHE A 466 -17.26 3.32 -11.60
N PRO A 467 -17.66 2.08 -11.98
CA PRO A 467 -16.75 1.12 -12.57
C PRO A 467 -16.03 1.71 -13.78
N VAL A 468 -14.71 1.78 -13.70
CA VAL A 468 -13.89 2.54 -14.66
C VAL A 468 -14.05 2.01 -16.08
N ALA A 469 -13.97 0.68 -16.24
CA ALA A 469 -14.07 0.04 -17.56
C ALA A 469 -15.42 0.34 -18.23
N ASP A 470 -16.51 0.24 -17.49
CA ASP A 470 -17.88 0.49 -18.00
C ASP A 470 -18.10 1.97 -18.31
N ALA A 471 -17.64 2.85 -17.44
CA ALA A 471 -17.75 4.29 -17.64
C ALA A 471 -16.97 4.74 -18.89
N GLN A 472 -15.71 4.32 -19.03
CA GLN A 472 -14.89 4.61 -20.21
C GLN A 472 -15.51 4.04 -21.49
N ALA A 473 -15.99 2.79 -21.46
CA ALA A 473 -16.63 2.17 -22.61
C ALA A 473 -17.91 2.92 -23.03
N THR A 474 -18.72 3.37 -22.07
CA THR A 474 -19.93 4.14 -22.33
C THR A 474 -19.60 5.50 -22.95
N LEU A 475 -18.64 6.24 -22.37
CA LEU A 475 -18.22 7.54 -22.89
C LEU A 475 -17.58 7.45 -24.28
N ARG A 476 -16.73 6.46 -24.54
CA ARG A 476 -16.11 6.24 -25.86
C ARG A 476 -17.13 5.89 -26.95
N ARG A 477 -18.28 5.32 -26.61
CA ARG A 477 -19.42 5.10 -27.53
C ARG A 477 -20.30 6.33 -27.70
N GLY A 478 -19.99 7.45 -27.04
CA GLY A 478 -20.80 8.69 -27.08
C GLY A 478 -22.01 8.66 -26.15
N GLY A 479 -22.09 7.72 -25.22
CA GLY A 479 -23.09 7.69 -24.16
C GLY A 479 -22.77 8.68 -23.04
N ALA A 480 -23.73 8.92 -22.15
CA ALA A 480 -23.56 9.72 -20.94
C ALA A 480 -23.32 8.81 -19.73
N VAL A 481 -22.48 9.26 -18.80
CA VAL A 481 -22.26 8.64 -17.49
C VAL A 481 -22.63 9.68 -16.45
N GLU A 482 -23.82 9.52 -15.89
CA GLU A 482 -24.41 10.46 -14.92
C GLU A 482 -25.07 9.66 -13.79
N HIS A 483 -24.84 10.07 -12.55
CA HIS A 483 -25.44 9.46 -11.37
C HIS A 483 -25.37 10.40 -10.17
N GLU A 484 -26.47 10.53 -9.42
CA GLU A 484 -26.57 11.39 -8.22
C GLU A 484 -26.05 12.82 -8.45
N GLY A 485 -26.36 13.40 -9.62
CA GLY A 485 -25.93 14.74 -9.99
C GLY A 485 -24.45 14.86 -10.39
N ILE A 486 -23.71 13.75 -10.42
CA ILE A 486 -22.33 13.69 -10.89
C ILE A 486 -22.33 13.35 -12.37
N VAL A 487 -21.59 14.13 -13.16
CA VAL A 487 -21.33 13.87 -14.57
C VAL A 487 -19.88 13.41 -14.72
N VAL A 488 -19.67 12.20 -15.23
CA VAL A 488 -18.30 11.69 -15.50
C VAL A 488 -17.95 11.95 -16.96
N THR A 489 -16.73 12.43 -17.18
CA THR A 489 -16.20 12.75 -18.51
C THR A 489 -14.83 12.11 -18.74
N LEU A 490 -14.41 11.98 -20.01
CA LEU A 490 -13.05 11.59 -20.35
C LEU A 490 -12.10 12.79 -20.28
N ASP A 491 -10.94 12.57 -19.67
CA ASP A 491 -9.83 13.50 -19.70
C ASP A 491 -8.52 12.72 -20.01
N GLY A 492 -8.00 12.91 -21.22
CA GLY A 492 -6.82 12.20 -21.68
C GLY A 492 -6.92 10.67 -21.59
N GLY A 493 -8.11 10.12 -21.81
CA GLY A 493 -8.40 8.68 -21.71
C GLY A 493 -8.78 8.19 -20.31
N GLY A 494 -8.43 8.94 -19.24
CA GLY A 494 -8.90 8.69 -17.88
C GLY A 494 -10.24 9.36 -17.59
N LEU A 495 -10.69 9.31 -16.35
CA LEU A 495 -11.99 9.82 -15.92
C LEU A 495 -11.87 11.04 -15.01
N ARG A 496 -12.84 11.95 -15.13
CA ARG A 496 -13.02 13.14 -14.29
C ARG A 496 -14.47 13.29 -13.91
N ALA A 497 -14.76 13.69 -12.68
CA ALA A 497 -16.10 13.94 -12.17
C ALA A 497 -16.39 15.45 -12.13
N LEU A 498 -17.60 15.81 -12.57
CA LEU A 498 -18.10 17.18 -12.57
C LEU A 498 -19.44 17.24 -11.86
N GLY A 499 -19.72 18.32 -11.17
CA GLY A 499 -21.04 18.63 -10.62
C GLY A 499 -22.03 19.09 -11.68
N PRO A 500 -23.30 19.30 -11.31
CA PRO A 500 -24.35 19.76 -12.22
C PRO A 500 -24.08 21.15 -12.83
N ASP A 501 -23.28 21.96 -12.15
CA ASP A 501 -22.84 23.28 -12.59
C ASP A 501 -21.57 23.26 -13.46
N GLY A 502 -21.03 22.05 -13.71
CA GLY A 502 -19.79 21.84 -14.45
C GLY A 502 -18.52 22.08 -13.62
N ALA A 503 -18.66 22.37 -12.32
CA ALA A 503 -17.50 22.46 -11.43
C ALA A 503 -16.90 21.06 -11.19
N GLU A 504 -15.57 20.98 -11.08
CA GLU A 504 -14.90 19.73 -10.80
C GLU A 504 -15.21 19.24 -9.38
N ILE A 505 -15.54 17.95 -9.27
CA ILE A 505 -15.62 17.24 -7.99
C ILE A 505 -14.35 16.40 -7.86
N PRO A 506 -13.55 16.58 -6.78
CA PRO A 506 -12.36 15.79 -6.57
C PRO A 506 -12.64 14.29 -6.59
N ALA A 507 -11.88 13.54 -7.38
CA ALA A 507 -12.07 12.11 -7.57
C ALA A 507 -10.75 11.39 -7.73
N HIS A 508 -10.75 10.08 -7.48
CA HIS A 508 -9.61 9.21 -7.74
C HIS A 508 -10.06 7.77 -8.00
N GLU A 509 -9.22 7.01 -8.68
CA GLU A 509 -9.46 5.59 -8.88
C GLU A 509 -8.93 4.76 -7.71
N ALA A 510 -9.62 3.66 -7.39
CA ALA A 510 -9.21 2.65 -6.43
C ALA A 510 -9.75 1.28 -6.85
N PHE A 511 -9.19 0.21 -6.29
CA PHE A 511 -9.83 -1.11 -6.33
C PHE A 511 -11.11 -1.10 -5.50
N TRP A 512 -12.11 -1.88 -5.94
CA TRP A 512 -13.44 -1.93 -5.30
C TRP A 512 -13.36 -2.30 -3.82
N PHE A 513 -12.56 -3.31 -3.45
CA PHE A 513 -12.42 -3.69 -2.04
C PHE A 513 -11.91 -2.53 -1.18
N ALA A 514 -11.00 -1.71 -1.71
CA ALA A 514 -10.46 -0.59 -0.97
C ALA A 514 -11.49 0.54 -0.83
N TRP A 515 -12.16 0.91 -1.93
CA TRP A 515 -13.19 1.94 -1.90
C TRP A 515 -14.34 1.57 -0.97
N SER A 516 -14.92 0.37 -1.14
CA SER A 516 -16.11 -0.06 -0.39
C SER A 516 -15.88 -0.20 1.11
N GLN A 517 -14.65 -0.51 1.56
CA GLN A 517 -14.32 -0.57 2.98
C GLN A 517 -14.27 0.80 3.66
N PHE A 518 -13.81 1.83 2.95
CA PHE A 518 -13.79 3.21 3.47
C PHE A 518 -15.14 3.91 3.31
N HIS A 519 -15.95 3.44 2.37
CA HIS A 519 -17.26 3.99 2.07
C HIS A 519 -18.31 2.87 2.02
N PRO A 520 -18.59 2.21 3.16
CA PRO A 520 -19.61 1.17 3.22
C PRO A 520 -20.97 1.76 2.83
N GLY A 521 -21.71 1.07 1.97
CA GLY A 521 -22.97 1.56 1.45
C GLY A 521 -22.83 2.63 0.34
N THR A 522 -21.63 2.80 -0.23
CA THR A 522 -21.42 3.65 -1.41
C THR A 522 -22.43 3.31 -2.52
N ASP A 523 -22.98 4.34 -3.16
CA ASP A 523 -23.84 4.13 -4.30
C ASP A 523 -23.02 3.72 -5.54
N LEU A 524 -23.61 2.90 -6.39
CA LEU A 524 -22.90 2.28 -7.50
C LEU A 524 -23.62 2.57 -8.81
N TRP A 525 -22.98 3.38 -9.66
CA TRP A 525 -23.45 3.58 -11.01
C TRP A 525 -23.37 2.29 -11.83
N LYS A 526 -24.40 2.06 -12.66
CA LYS A 526 -24.44 0.95 -13.63
C LYS A 526 -24.82 1.47 -15.00
N PRO A 527 -24.27 0.90 -16.10
CA PRO A 527 -24.74 1.20 -17.45
C PRO A 527 -26.24 0.95 -17.59
N ALA A 528 -26.91 1.76 -18.41
CA ALA A 528 -28.35 1.66 -18.62
C ALA A 528 -28.80 0.33 -19.28
N ASP A 529 -27.87 -0.40 -19.90
CA ASP A 529 -28.10 -1.67 -20.63
C ASP A 529 -27.46 -2.89 -19.90
N GLY A 530 -27.11 -2.78 -18.62
CA GLY A 530 -26.47 -3.82 -17.82
C GLY A 530 -27.41 -4.61 -16.91
#